data_377a5a3cd15e5d8daec95fbf5a36a5f0
#
_entry.id   377a5a3cd15e5d8daec95fbf5a36a5f0
#
_cell.length_a   1.000
_cell.length_b   1.000
_cell.length_c   1.000
_cell.angle_alpha   90.00
_cell.angle_beta   90.00
_cell.angle_gamma   90.00
#
_symmetry.space_group_name_H-M   'P 1'
#
loop_
_entity.id
_entity.type
_entity.pdbx_description
1 polymer ?
#
loop_
_entity_poly.entity_id
_entity_poly.type
_entity_poly.pdbx_seq_one_letter_code
_entity_poly.pdbx_strand_id
1 'polypeptide(L)' 'QADGEDLYFIINFKDEEIPLPAVFDGKEDILTGEKVQGGDMLKKYDLRIVSVPRA' A
#
# COMPACT_ATOMS: atom_id res chain seq x y z
N GLN A 1 12.00 -0.10 -14.23
CA GLN A 1 10.59 0.16 -14.34
C GLN A 1 9.81 -1.07 -14.81
N ALA A 2 8.76 -1.39 -14.11
CA ALA A 2 7.93 -2.53 -14.49
C ALA A 2 6.85 -2.08 -15.47
N ASP A 3 6.76 -2.75 -16.59
CA ASP A 3 5.72 -2.48 -17.57
C ASP A 3 4.39 -2.99 -17.04
N GLY A 4 3.35 -2.18 -17.21
CA GLY A 4 2.01 -2.59 -16.88
C GLY A 4 1.63 -2.45 -15.43
N GLU A 5 2.43 -1.80 -14.59
CA GLU A 5 2.04 -1.56 -13.21
C GLU A 5 2.54 -0.22 -12.71
N ASP A 6 1.82 0.33 -11.75
CA ASP A 6 2.17 1.55 -11.07
C ASP A 6 2.55 1.23 -9.63
N LEU A 7 3.57 1.90 -9.12
CA LEU A 7 3.97 1.75 -7.74
C LEU A 7 3.50 2.95 -6.95
N TYR A 8 2.85 2.70 -5.82
CA TYR A 8 2.35 3.74 -4.93
C TYR A 8 3.11 3.69 -3.62
N PHE A 9 3.71 4.81 -3.26
CA PHE A 9 4.45 4.96 -2.02
C PHE A 9 3.54 5.67 -1.04
N ILE A 10 3.19 4.99 0.04
CA ILE A 10 2.21 5.50 1.01
C ILE A 10 2.88 5.55 2.36
N ILE A 11 2.87 6.73 2.98
CA ILE A 11 3.45 6.90 4.30
C ILE A 11 2.48 7.68 5.18
N ASN A 12 2.40 7.29 6.45
CA ASN A 12 1.54 7.96 7.42
C ASN A 12 2.38 8.88 8.30
N PHE A 13 2.17 10.19 8.17
CA PHE A 13 2.84 11.18 9.00
C PHE A 13 2.01 11.60 10.20
N LYS A 14 0.78 11.10 10.32
CA LYS A 14 -0.09 11.48 11.43
C LYS A 14 0.27 10.69 12.69
N ASP A 15 -0.04 11.26 13.83
CA ASP A 15 0.24 10.62 15.12
C ASP A 15 -0.91 9.69 15.52
N GLU A 16 -1.49 9.01 14.56
CA GLU A 16 -2.57 8.05 14.78
C GLU A 16 -2.57 7.08 13.62
N GLU A 17 -3.12 5.90 13.85
CA GLU A 17 -3.26 4.91 12.79
C GLU A 17 -4.31 5.36 11.79
N ILE A 18 -4.03 5.14 10.52
CA ILE A 18 -4.99 5.43 9.46
C ILE A 18 -5.17 4.17 8.61
N PRO A 19 -6.37 3.97 8.07
CA PRO A 19 -6.59 2.80 7.20
C PRO A 19 -5.96 3.01 5.83
N LEU A 20 -5.51 1.92 5.23
CA LEU A 20 -5.10 1.95 3.84
C LEU A 20 -6.33 2.16 2.97
N PRO A 21 -6.21 2.96 1.89
CA PRO A 21 -7.35 3.14 0.98
C PRO A 21 -7.80 1.82 0.38
N ALA A 22 -9.11 1.66 0.23
CA ALA A 22 -9.69 0.42 -0.27
C ALA A 22 -9.22 0.09 -1.69
N VAL A 23 -8.77 1.08 -2.44
CA VAL A 23 -8.30 0.86 -3.80
C VAL A 23 -7.09 -0.07 -3.84
N PHE A 24 -6.36 -0.20 -2.73
CA PHE A 24 -5.19 -1.07 -2.66
C PHE A 24 -5.53 -2.48 -2.15
N ASP A 25 -6.79 -2.73 -1.82
CA ASP A 25 -7.21 -4.03 -1.32
C ASP A 25 -6.89 -5.10 -2.35
N GLY A 26 -6.20 -6.15 -1.92
CA GLY A 26 -5.80 -7.25 -2.80
C GLY A 26 -4.58 -6.97 -3.66
N LYS A 27 -4.01 -5.78 -3.59
CA LYS A 27 -2.80 -5.45 -4.35
C LYS A 27 -1.56 -5.87 -3.57
N GLU A 28 -0.45 -6.03 -4.28
CA GLU A 28 0.77 -6.55 -3.68
C GLU A 28 1.59 -5.45 -3.01
N ASP A 29 2.00 -5.71 -1.77
CA ASP A 29 2.96 -4.89 -1.06
C ASP A 29 4.35 -5.44 -1.35
N ILE A 30 5.14 -4.71 -2.12
CA ILE A 30 6.42 -5.24 -2.59
C ILE A 30 7.49 -5.24 -1.50
N LEU A 31 7.27 -4.57 -0.38
CA LEU A 31 8.21 -4.62 0.73
C LEU A 31 8.12 -5.95 1.48
N THR A 32 6.92 -6.50 1.61
CA THR A 32 6.71 -7.74 2.34
C THR A 32 6.44 -8.92 1.43
N GLY A 33 6.05 -8.68 0.19
CA GLY A 33 5.66 -9.71 -0.73
C GLY A 33 4.25 -10.24 -0.49
N GLU A 34 3.52 -9.63 0.41
CA GLU A 34 2.16 -10.05 0.75
C GLU A 34 1.14 -9.11 0.13
N LYS A 35 -0.09 -9.59 0.04
CA LYS A 35 -1.17 -8.75 -0.48
C LYS A 35 -1.74 -7.88 0.62
N VAL A 36 -2.09 -6.65 0.23
CA VAL A 36 -2.76 -5.72 1.14
C VAL A 36 -4.15 -6.25 1.43
N GLN A 37 -4.53 -6.25 2.71
CA GLN A 37 -5.83 -6.74 3.14
C GLN A 37 -6.74 -5.57 3.45
N GLY A 38 -8.03 -5.75 3.21
CA GLY A 38 -9.00 -4.77 3.66
C GLY A 38 -8.92 -4.65 5.18
N GLY A 39 -8.87 -3.41 5.66
CA GLY A 39 -8.74 -3.16 7.08
C GLY A 39 -7.33 -3.02 7.60
N ASP A 40 -6.33 -3.17 6.73
CA ASP A 40 -4.96 -2.90 7.13
C ASP A 40 -4.80 -1.45 7.53
N MET A 41 -3.97 -1.22 8.56
CA MET A 41 -3.77 0.10 9.13
C MET A 41 -2.31 0.50 8.99
N LEU A 42 -2.08 1.80 8.79
CA LEU A 42 -0.74 2.37 8.84
C LEU A 42 -0.55 3.07 10.16
N LYS A 43 0.47 2.65 10.89
CA LYS A 43 0.88 3.35 12.10
C LYS A 43 1.71 4.56 11.72
N LYS A 44 2.02 5.40 12.71
CA LYS A 44 2.85 6.57 12.47
C LYS A 44 4.15 6.16 11.80
N TYR A 45 4.45 6.81 10.69
CA TYR A 45 5.66 6.60 9.89
C TYR A 45 5.75 5.24 9.22
N ASP A 46 4.67 4.47 9.21
CA ASP A 46 4.64 3.24 8.41
C ASP A 46 4.68 3.59 6.93
N LEU A 47 5.44 2.79 6.21
CA LEU A 47 5.57 2.94 4.76
C LEU A 47 5.05 1.68 4.08
N ARG A 48 4.28 1.87 3.02
CA ARG A 48 3.85 0.79 2.13
C ARG A 48 4.22 1.15 0.71
N ILE A 49 4.68 0.17 -0.04
CA ILE A 49 4.90 0.33 -1.48
C ILE A 49 4.03 -0.69 -2.16
N VAL A 50 2.98 -0.23 -2.80
CA VAL A 50 1.94 -1.10 -3.36
C VAL A 50 2.01 -1.07 -4.87
N SER A 51 2.03 -2.26 -5.47
CA SER A 51 2.02 -2.43 -6.92
C SER A 51 0.60 -2.60 -7.40
N VAL A 52 0.17 -1.73 -8.30
CA VAL A 52 -1.17 -1.78 -8.88
C VAL A 52 -1.05 -2.00 -10.37
N PRO A 53 -1.54 -3.13 -10.89
CA PRO A 53 -1.47 -3.37 -12.32
C PRO A 53 -2.28 -2.34 -13.09
N ARG A 54 -1.75 -1.90 -14.21
CA ARG A 54 -2.54 -1.07 -15.12
C ARG A 54 -3.49 -1.94 -15.91
N ALA A 55 -4.63 -1.37 -16.17
CA ALA A 55 -5.63 -2.09 -16.96
C ALA A 55 -5.20 -2.20 -18.41
#